data_23bf122abcb51a6bffad9695dcb4dca4
#
_entry.id   23bf122abcb51a6bffad9695dcb4dca4
#
_cell.length_a   1.000
_cell.length_b   1.000
_cell.length_c   1.000
_cell.angle_alpha   90.00
_cell.angle_beta   90.00
_cell.angle_gamma   90.00
#
_symmetry.space_group_name_H-M   'P 1'
#
loop_
_entity.id
_entity.type
_entity.pdbx_description
1 polymer ?
#
loop_
_entity_poly.entity_id
_entity_poly.type
_entity_poly.pdbx_seq_one_letter_code
_entity_poly.pdbx_strand_id
1 'polypeptide(L)'
;MEELKLYNSNFLNQYEKFYKFFDEINEDYDILEVIPDYLKEDYIEQYQFNLNSILEKDTKCYINLFKMQEKFLKSLQLSKIDGLAYLAIKEIEKNETISSILNTFKPFKGFTNKIKYNRFGTVTGRLTVKDGPNILILPKRCRKILKSRWDNEGEVLSIDFISLEPRLARKLTSANTGLDVYQDIMDNISFEIDRSVIKKVIISVLYGSERSFIEGFSRERSQEVFDAVHEYFNISEIKERYIKQDEFCILRNFFGRPLWIDMDQRENVLVNNFVQSSAVDLSLKYFAEITEKLDSEYFKPLYVIHDALVVDVKKEYKKEVEDLINLGYNDKELGNFPLNIEQV
;
A
#
# COMPACT_ATOMS: atom_id res chain seq x y z
N MET A 1 1.43 -6.39 -18.47
CA MET A 1 2.48 -6.14 -19.48
C MET A 1 3.86 -5.96 -18.88
N GLU A 2 4.02 -5.23 -17.77
CA GLU A 2 5.31 -5.24 -17.05
C GLU A 2 5.71 -6.64 -16.56
N GLU A 3 4.76 -7.49 -16.24
CA GLU A 3 5.00 -8.91 -15.90
C GLU A 3 5.59 -9.72 -17.06
N LEU A 4 5.33 -9.34 -18.32
CA LEU A 4 5.92 -9.97 -19.49
C LEU A 4 7.38 -9.55 -19.74
N LYS A 5 7.81 -8.40 -19.21
CA LYS A 5 9.18 -7.89 -19.35
C LYS A 5 10.25 -8.80 -18.77
N LEU A 6 9.88 -9.74 -17.91
CA LEU A 6 10.83 -10.58 -17.19
C LEU A 6 11.31 -11.82 -17.93
N TYR A 7 10.53 -12.31 -18.86
CA TYR A 7 10.76 -13.63 -19.37
C TYR A 7 11.63 -13.68 -20.65
N ASN A 8 11.79 -12.56 -21.34
CA ASN A 8 12.68 -12.52 -22.50
C ASN A 8 13.06 -11.09 -22.91
N SER A 9 14.24 -10.62 -22.47
CA SER A 9 14.75 -9.28 -22.80
C SER A 9 14.90 -9.01 -24.30
N ASN A 10 15.17 -10.02 -25.12
CA ASN A 10 15.33 -9.88 -26.56
C ASN A 10 13.98 -9.68 -27.26
N PHE A 11 12.94 -10.37 -26.80
CA PHE A 11 11.59 -10.24 -27.33
C PHE A 11 11.03 -8.83 -27.08
N LEU A 12 11.24 -8.26 -25.92
CA LEU A 12 10.74 -6.95 -25.53
C LEU A 12 11.42 -5.79 -26.27
N ASN A 13 12.73 -5.88 -26.48
CA ASN A 13 13.46 -4.84 -27.19
C ASN A 13 12.91 -4.60 -28.60
N GLN A 14 12.32 -5.62 -29.25
CA GLN A 14 11.70 -5.47 -30.56
C GLN A 14 10.39 -4.66 -30.52
N TYR A 15 9.66 -4.77 -29.39
CA TYR A 15 8.34 -4.11 -29.23
C TYR A 15 8.38 -2.87 -28.33
N GLU A 16 9.49 -2.59 -27.68
CA GLU A 16 9.63 -1.47 -26.73
C GLU A 16 9.26 -0.12 -27.35
N LYS A 17 9.59 0.06 -28.63
CA LYS A 17 9.27 1.29 -29.35
C LYS A 17 7.77 1.47 -29.57
N PHE A 18 7.03 0.38 -29.83
CA PHE A 18 5.59 0.42 -29.96
C PHE A 18 4.91 0.73 -28.63
N TYR A 19 5.36 0.07 -27.55
CA TYR A 19 4.83 0.33 -26.21
C TYR A 19 5.05 1.78 -25.78
N LYS A 20 6.26 2.30 -25.95
CA LYS A 20 6.56 3.70 -25.62
C LYS A 20 5.69 4.68 -26.37
N PHE A 21 5.47 4.45 -27.66
CA PHE A 21 4.63 5.32 -28.46
C PHE A 21 3.19 5.39 -27.94
N PHE A 22 2.57 4.24 -27.63
CA PHE A 22 1.19 4.22 -27.14
C PHE A 22 1.07 4.71 -25.68
N ASP A 23 2.06 4.45 -24.84
CA ASP A 23 2.11 5.03 -23.49
C ASP A 23 2.23 6.57 -23.54
N GLU A 24 2.97 7.12 -24.49
CA GLU A 24 3.13 8.57 -24.66
C GLU A 24 1.83 9.25 -25.09
N ILE A 25 1.04 8.63 -25.95
CA ILE A 25 -0.27 9.18 -26.39
C ILE A 25 -1.39 8.88 -25.40
N ASN A 26 -1.14 8.07 -24.34
CA ASN A 26 -2.10 7.71 -23.29
C ASN A 26 -3.44 7.14 -23.81
N GLU A 27 -3.39 6.42 -24.94
CA GLU A 27 -4.53 5.74 -25.53
C GLU A 27 -4.57 4.28 -25.12
N ASP A 28 -5.78 3.76 -24.84
CA ASP A 28 -6.02 2.33 -24.68
C ASP A 28 -5.98 1.66 -26.06
N TYR A 29 -5.06 0.72 -26.24
CA TYR A 29 -4.87 0.02 -27.51
C TYR A 29 -4.80 -1.50 -27.30
N ASP A 30 -5.27 -2.24 -28.28
CA ASP A 30 -5.00 -3.68 -28.38
C ASP A 30 -3.68 -3.88 -29.11
N ILE A 31 -2.71 -4.47 -28.41
CA ILE A 31 -1.37 -4.73 -28.96
C ILE A 31 -1.43 -5.55 -30.24
N LEU A 32 -2.41 -6.45 -30.39
CA LEU A 32 -2.59 -7.26 -31.59
C LEU A 32 -3.07 -6.46 -32.81
N GLU A 33 -3.65 -5.27 -32.60
CA GLU A 33 -4.03 -4.38 -33.69
C GLU A 33 -2.86 -3.57 -34.24
N VAL A 34 -1.85 -3.31 -33.41
CA VAL A 34 -0.72 -2.43 -33.74
C VAL A 34 0.56 -3.16 -34.09
N ILE A 35 0.72 -4.42 -33.72
CA ILE A 35 1.86 -5.24 -34.11
C ILE A 35 1.74 -5.62 -35.59
N PRO A 36 2.83 -5.53 -36.38
CA PRO A 36 2.86 -6.02 -37.75
C PRO A 36 2.43 -7.49 -37.86
N ASP A 37 1.66 -7.86 -38.88
CA ASP A 37 1.05 -9.19 -39.01
C ASP A 37 2.08 -10.32 -38.98
N TYR A 38 3.26 -10.13 -39.57
CA TYR A 38 4.34 -11.12 -39.57
C TYR A 38 4.95 -11.42 -38.19
N LEU A 39 4.65 -10.60 -37.17
CA LEU A 39 5.11 -10.77 -35.80
C LEU A 39 4.00 -11.26 -34.86
N LYS A 40 2.74 -11.31 -35.31
CA LYS A 40 1.60 -11.65 -34.45
C LYS A 40 1.66 -13.09 -33.96
N GLU A 41 2.02 -14.02 -34.83
CA GLU A 41 2.10 -15.45 -34.44
C GLU A 41 3.16 -15.66 -33.37
N ASP A 42 4.36 -15.14 -33.54
CA ASP A 42 5.45 -15.23 -32.57
C ASP A 42 5.06 -14.57 -31.23
N TYR A 43 4.37 -13.43 -31.29
CA TYR A 43 3.88 -12.74 -30.11
C TYR A 43 2.83 -13.56 -29.35
N ILE A 44 1.87 -14.15 -30.05
CA ILE A 44 0.80 -14.96 -29.44
C ILE A 44 1.39 -16.23 -28.81
N GLU A 45 2.28 -16.92 -29.51
CA GLU A 45 2.94 -18.13 -28.97
C GLU A 45 3.75 -17.80 -27.71
N GLN A 46 4.56 -16.74 -27.76
CA GLN A 46 5.36 -16.33 -26.62
C GLN A 46 4.50 -15.86 -25.44
N TYR A 47 3.42 -15.13 -25.73
CA TYR A 47 2.45 -14.71 -24.73
C TYR A 47 1.76 -15.90 -24.06
N GLN A 48 1.30 -16.89 -24.85
CA GLN A 48 0.67 -18.10 -24.35
C GLN A 48 1.62 -18.94 -23.52
N PHE A 49 2.88 -19.10 -23.96
CA PHE A 49 3.90 -19.80 -23.21
C PHE A 49 4.17 -19.15 -21.86
N ASN A 50 4.36 -17.84 -21.85
CA ASN A 50 4.60 -17.08 -20.62
C ASN A 50 3.38 -17.11 -19.70
N LEU A 51 2.16 -16.93 -20.25
CA LEU A 51 0.91 -16.98 -19.49
C LEU A 51 0.71 -18.35 -18.86
N ASN A 52 0.94 -19.44 -19.60
CA ASN A 52 0.81 -20.81 -19.06
C ASN A 52 1.82 -21.05 -17.95
N SER A 53 3.07 -20.64 -18.13
CA SER A 53 4.13 -20.75 -17.12
C SER A 53 3.78 -20.02 -15.82
N ILE A 54 3.15 -18.82 -15.95
CA ILE A 54 2.68 -18.03 -14.81
C ILE A 54 1.45 -18.68 -14.16
N LEU A 55 0.52 -19.21 -14.95
CA LEU A 55 -0.75 -19.77 -14.47
C LEU A 55 -0.63 -21.16 -13.84
N GLU A 56 0.36 -21.94 -14.25
CA GLU A 56 0.57 -23.30 -13.73
C GLU A 56 1.06 -23.34 -12.28
N LYS A 57 1.62 -22.25 -11.75
CA LYS A 57 2.25 -22.20 -10.43
C LYS A 57 1.62 -21.14 -9.52
N ASP A 58 0.69 -21.56 -8.68
CA ASP A 58 0.10 -20.83 -7.51
C ASP A 58 -0.34 -19.36 -7.73
N THR A 59 -0.17 -18.82 -8.93
CA THR A 59 -0.45 -17.42 -9.27
C THR A 59 -1.97 -17.15 -9.35
N LYS A 60 -2.80 -18.19 -9.49
CA LYS A 60 -4.27 -18.02 -9.59
C LYS A 60 -4.85 -17.29 -8.37
N CYS A 61 -4.36 -17.60 -7.18
CA CYS A 61 -4.85 -16.96 -5.95
C CYS A 61 -4.51 -15.47 -5.96
N TYR A 62 -3.28 -15.12 -6.33
CA TYR A 62 -2.87 -13.73 -6.42
C TYR A 62 -3.61 -12.96 -7.53
N ILE A 63 -3.84 -13.55 -8.69
CA ILE A 63 -4.60 -12.92 -9.78
C ILE A 63 -6.02 -12.57 -9.32
N ASN A 64 -6.68 -13.47 -8.59
CA ASN A 64 -8.01 -13.20 -8.06
C ASN A 64 -8.00 -12.06 -7.03
N LEU A 65 -7.02 -12.08 -6.12
CA LEU A 65 -6.81 -10.99 -5.17
C LEU A 65 -6.54 -9.66 -5.91
N PHE A 66 -5.67 -9.68 -6.90
CA PHE A 66 -5.36 -8.52 -7.73
C PHE A 66 -6.61 -7.93 -8.39
N LYS A 67 -7.44 -8.77 -9.02
CA LYS A 67 -8.70 -8.36 -9.66
C LYS A 67 -9.68 -7.75 -8.66
N MET A 68 -9.80 -8.33 -7.47
CA MET A 68 -10.64 -7.79 -6.39
C MET A 68 -10.16 -6.41 -5.95
N GLN A 69 -8.86 -6.24 -5.74
CA GLN A 69 -8.24 -4.96 -5.37
C GLN A 69 -8.39 -3.91 -6.48
N GLU A 70 -8.24 -4.30 -7.76
CA GLU A 70 -8.47 -3.41 -8.90
C GLU A 70 -9.94 -2.95 -8.99
N LYS A 71 -10.88 -3.87 -8.80
CA LYS A 71 -12.31 -3.54 -8.74
C LYS A 71 -12.59 -2.52 -7.62
N PHE A 72 -11.99 -2.72 -6.45
CA PHE A 72 -12.09 -1.79 -5.32
C PHE A 72 -11.50 -0.41 -5.67
N LEU A 73 -10.26 -0.33 -6.18
CA LEU A 73 -9.64 0.95 -6.53
C LEU A 73 -10.44 1.69 -7.62
N LYS A 74 -11.05 0.96 -8.55
CA LYS A 74 -11.97 1.54 -9.56
C LYS A 74 -13.31 1.98 -8.97
N SER A 75 -13.73 1.47 -7.82
CA SER A 75 -14.98 1.85 -7.14
C SER A 75 -14.87 3.15 -6.33
N LEU A 76 -13.66 3.64 -6.06
CA LEU A 76 -13.44 4.88 -5.30
C LEU A 76 -14.24 6.05 -5.91
N GLN A 77 -14.82 6.85 -5.04
CA GLN A 77 -15.73 7.92 -5.41
C GLN A 77 -15.04 9.29 -5.44
N LEU A 78 -15.67 10.25 -6.13
CA LEU A 78 -15.26 11.65 -6.08
C LEU A 78 -15.44 12.19 -4.67
N SER A 79 -14.48 12.99 -4.20
CA SER A 79 -14.54 13.65 -2.91
C SER A 79 -15.18 15.03 -3.04
N LYS A 80 -16.13 15.34 -2.17
CA LYS A 80 -16.68 16.70 -2.04
C LYS A 80 -15.66 17.60 -1.36
N ILE A 81 -15.52 18.83 -1.86
CA ILE A 81 -14.59 19.83 -1.36
C ILE A 81 -15.35 20.99 -0.75
N ASP A 82 -14.95 21.40 0.45
CA ASP A 82 -15.34 22.67 1.00
C ASP A 82 -14.61 23.79 0.26
N GLY A 83 -15.34 24.51 -0.61
CA GLY A 83 -14.77 25.56 -1.46
C GLY A 83 -14.20 26.73 -0.65
N LEU A 84 -14.81 27.07 0.50
CA LEU A 84 -14.31 28.16 1.36
C LEU A 84 -13.03 27.74 2.06
N ALA A 85 -12.99 26.55 2.64
CA ALA A 85 -11.78 25.99 3.26
C ALA A 85 -10.65 25.84 2.23
N TYR A 86 -10.95 25.38 1.01
CA TYR A 86 -9.99 25.27 -0.08
C TYR A 86 -9.36 26.61 -0.43
N LEU A 87 -10.18 27.65 -0.65
CA LEU A 87 -9.68 28.99 -0.97
C LEU A 87 -8.87 29.59 0.17
N ALA A 88 -9.35 29.47 1.42
CA ALA A 88 -8.64 29.98 2.60
C ALA A 88 -7.27 29.33 2.78
N ILE A 89 -7.18 27.99 2.62
CA ILE A 89 -5.89 27.30 2.72
C ILE A 89 -4.95 27.70 1.59
N LYS A 90 -5.48 27.80 0.37
CA LYS A 90 -4.68 28.15 -0.80
C LYS A 90 -4.12 29.58 -0.70
N GLU A 91 -4.84 30.51 -0.08
CA GLU A 91 -4.39 31.88 0.14
C GLU A 91 -3.27 31.98 1.19
N ILE A 92 -3.35 31.16 2.25
CA ILE A 92 -2.39 31.18 3.37
C ILE A 92 -1.12 30.34 3.04
N GLU A 93 -1.25 29.32 2.19
CA GLU A 93 -0.15 28.38 1.89
C GLU A 93 0.92 29.03 1.00
N LYS A 94 2.09 29.29 1.60
CA LYS A 94 3.23 29.91 0.92
C LYS A 94 4.18 28.90 0.26
N ASN A 95 4.06 27.62 0.61
CA ASN A 95 4.91 26.59 0.02
C ASN A 95 4.39 26.21 -1.37
N GLU A 96 5.19 26.49 -2.39
CA GLU A 96 4.81 26.26 -3.79
C GLU A 96 4.49 24.79 -4.09
N THR A 97 5.25 23.86 -3.48
CA THR A 97 5.00 22.42 -3.62
C THR A 97 3.60 22.05 -3.08
N ILE A 98 3.25 22.53 -1.87
CA ILE A 98 1.95 22.26 -1.26
C ILE A 98 0.84 22.95 -2.05
N SER A 99 1.07 24.16 -2.53
CA SER A 99 0.13 24.88 -3.39
C SER A 99 -0.12 24.13 -4.71
N SER A 100 0.90 23.55 -5.31
CA SER A 100 0.79 22.70 -6.49
C SER A 100 -0.05 21.44 -6.19
N ILE A 101 0.18 20.78 -5.06
CA ILE A 101 -0.60 19.63 -4.61
C ILE A 101 -2.07 20.03 -4.41
N LEU A 102 -2.34 21.15 -3.73
CA LEU A 102 -3.69 21.66 -3.54
C LEU A 102 -4.42 21.91 -4.86
N ASN A 103 -3.71 22.32 -5.92
CA ASN A 103 -4.32 22.51 -7.24
C ASN A 103 -4.93 21.21 -7.81
N THR A 104 -4.39 20.03 -7.45
CA THR A 104 -4.96 18.74 -7.85
C THR A 104 -6.35 18.47 -7.20
N PHE A 105 -6.67 19.19 -6.14
CA PHE A 105 -7.96 19.15 -5.43
C PHE A 105 -8.92 20.26 -5.87
N LYS A 106 -8.57 21.06 -6.88
CA LYS A 106 -9.44 22.15 -7.33
C LYS A 106 -10.84 21.62 -7.66
N PRO A 107 -11.89 22.11 -6.97
CA PRO A 107 -13.22 21.54 -7.16
C PRO A 107 -13.82 21.95 -8.49
N PHE A 108 -14.48 21.00 -9.15
CA PHE A 108 -15.41 21.24 -10.24
C PHE A 108 -16.81 20.83 -9.79
N LYS A 109 -17.76 21.78 -9.80
CA LYS A 109 -19.12 21.57 -9.23
C LYS A 109 -19.12 21.03 -7.81
N GLY A 110 -18.14 21.43 -6.98
CA GLY A 110 -18.00 21.02 -5.59
C GLY A 110 -17.28 19.68 -5.35
N PHE A 111 -16.82 18.98 -6.38
CA PHE A 111 -16.14 17.70 -6.27
C PHE A 111 -14.75 17.72 -6.93
N THR A 112 -13.86 16.82 -6.46
CA THR A 112 -12.58 16.55 -7.13
C THR A 112 -12.77 15.74 -8.41
N ASN A 113 -11.71 15.64 -9.21
CA ASN A 113 -11.62 14.58 -10.20
C ASN A 113 -11.50 13.21 -9.51
N LYS A 114 -11.74 12.14 -10.25
CA LYS A 114 -11.53 10.77 -9.75
C LYS A 114 -10.04 10.50 -9.62
N ILE A 115 -9.64 9.95 -8.47
CA ILE A 115 -8.26 9.50 -8.29
C ILE A 115 -8.01 8.21 -9.09
N LYS A 116 -6.83 8.13 -9.70
CA LYS A 116 -6.32 6.91 -10.32
C LYS A 116 -4.97 6.57 -9.70
N TYR A 117 -4.88 5.38 -9.13
CA TYR A 117 -3.64 4.88 -8.56
C TYR A 117 -2.85 4.06 -9.57
N ASN A 118 -1.52 4.15 -9.46
CA ASN A 118 -0.59 3.23 -10.09
C ASN A 118 -0.10 2.22 -9.04
N ARG A 119 -0.33 0.93 -9.28
CA ARG A 119 0.08 -0.19 -8.40
C ARG A 119 1.47 -0.70 -8.69
N PHE A 120 2.06 -0.26 -9.80
CA PHE A 120 3.37 -0.70 -10.29
C PHE A 120 4.43 0.41 -10.19
N GLY A 121 4.10 1.55 -9.58
CA GLY A 121 5.01 2.67 -9.41
C GLY A 121 6.13 2.45 -8.39
N THR A 122 6.04 1.37 -7.60
CA THR A 122 7.05 0.98 -6.61
C THR A 122 7.25 -0.53 -6.63
N VAL A 123 8.44 -0.99 -6.24
CA VAL A 123 8.78 -2.42 -6.16
C VAL A 123 7.82 -3.18 -5.22
N THR A 124 7.46 -2.58 -4.09
CA THR A 124 6.60 -3.19 -3.08
C THR A 124 5.11 -3.09 -3.39
N GLY A 125 4.72 -2.42 -4.49
CA GLY A 125 3.32 -2.21 -4.85
C GLY A 125 2.61 -1.15 -4.01
N ARG A 126 3.33 -0.34 -3.22
CA ARG A 126 2.76 0.86 -2.60
C ARG A 126 2.15 1.74 -3.68
N LEU A 127 0.92 2.17 -3.45
CA LEU A 127 0.19 2.99 -4.40
C LEU A 127 0.89 4.33 -4.61
N THR A 128 0.99 4.74 -5.87
CA THR A 128 1.30 6.12 -6.26
C THR A 128 0.13 6.71 -7.02
N VAL A 129 0.00 8.02 -7.07
CA VAL A 129 -1.09 8.66 -7.82
C VAL A 129 -0.65 8.84 -9.27
N LYS A 130 -1.40 8.22 -10.20
CA LYS A 130 -1.21 8.39 -11.65
C LYS A 130 -1.95 9.63 -12.16
N ASP A 131 -3.17 9.88 -11.65
CA ASP A 131 -4.03 10.98 -12.09
C ASP A 131 -5.03 11.36 -10.97
N GLY A 132 -5.51 12.61 -10.99
CA GLY A 132 -6.46 13.14 -10.00
C GLY A 132 -5.82 13.73 -8.75
N PRO A 133 -6.57 13.85 -7.64
CA PRO A 133 -6.11 14.52 -6.43
C PRO A 133 -5.01 13.74 -5.72
N ASN A 134 -3.83 14.36 -5.52
CA ASN A 134 -2.69 13.69 -4.91
C ASN A 134 -2.78 13.72 -3.38
N ILE A 135 -3.63 12.85 -2.83
CA ILE A 135 -3.90 12.73 -1.39
C ILE A 135 -2.70 12.18 -0.62
N LEU A 136 -1.82 11.39 -1.25
CA LEU A 136 -0.70 10.72 -0.59
C LEU A 136 0.29 11.72 0.01
N ILE A 137 0.48 12.84 -0.66
CA ILE A 137 1.43 13.89 -0.25
C ILE A 137 0.73 15.16 0.25
N LEU A 138 -0.60 15.18 0.33
CA LEU A 138 -1.35 16.29 0.91
C LEU A 138 -1.13 16.32 2.43
N PRO A 139 -0.55 17.39 3.01
CA PRO A 139 -0.33 17.49 4.45
C PRO A 139 -1.64 17.32 5.25
N LYS A 140 -1.59 16.64 6.41
CA LYS A 140 -2.78 16.39 7.26
C LYS A 140 -3.55 17.69 7.56
N ARG A 141 -2.84 18.80 7.84
CA ARG A 141 -3.47 20.12 8.07
C ARG A 141 -4.30 20.66 6.90
N CYS A 142 -4.02 20.20 5.67
CA CYS A 142 -4.75 20.61 4.47
C CYS A 142 -5.96 19.72 4.18
N ARG A 143 -6.07 18.55 4.81
CA ARG A 143 -7.14 17.57 4.52
C ARG A 143 -8.53 18.08 4.96
N LYS A 144 -8.60 19.08 5.82
CA LYS A 144 -9.85 19.77 6.20
C LYS A 144 -10.61 20.41 5.03
N ILE A 145 -10.05 20.43 3.81
CA ILE A 145 -10.79 20.75 2.58
C ILE A 145 -11.81 19.67 2.22
N LEU A 146 -11.61 18.43 2.69
CA LEU A 146 -12.52 17.33 2.44
C LEU A 146 -13.80 17.52 3.24
N LYS A 147 -14.94 17.42 2.58
CA LYS A 147 -16.26 17.57 3.17
C LYS A 147 -17.13 16.38 2.81
N SER A 148 -18.03 16.00 3.70
CA SER A 148 -19.02 14.98 3.39
C SER A 148 -19.95 15.43 2.26
N ARG A 149 -20.30 14.52 1.35
CA ARG A 149 -21.31 14.75 0.31
C ARG A 149 -22.70 14.99 0.87
N TRP A 150 -22.95 14.51 2.08
CA TRP A 150 -24.19 14.71 2.83
C TRP A 150 -24.17 15.95 3.74
N ASP A 151 -23.18 16.84 3.58
CA ASP A 151 -22.99 18.06 4.38
C ASP A 151 -22.98 17.75 5.90
N ASN A 152 -23.92 18.33 6.64
CA ASN A 152 -24.01 18.14 8.09
C ASN A 152 -24.54 16.76 8.51
N GLU A 153 -25.08 15.97 7.58
CA GLU A 153 -25.60 14.62 7.83
C GLU A 153 -24.54 13.53 7.57
N GLY A 154 -23.31 13.89 7.22
CA GLY A 154 -22.24 12.96 7.00
C GLY A 154 -20.90 13.44 7.55
N GLU A 155 -19.93 12.55 7.57
CA GLU A 155 -18.56 12.80 8.04
C GLU A 155 -17.54 12.10 7.13
N VAL A 156 -16.38 12.75 6.95
CA VAL A 156 -15.23 12.12 6.30
C VAL A 156 -14.34 11.52 7.37
N LEU A 157 -14.15 10.21 7.31
CA LEU A 157 -13.42 9.42 8.29
C LEU A 157 -12.21 8.74 7.65
N SER A 158 -11.20 8.45 8.45
CA SER A 158 -10.04 7.62 8.09
C SER A 158 -10.08 6.34 8.89
N ILE A 159 -10.09 5.20 8.22
CA ILE A 159 -9.96 3.86 8.80
C ILE A 159 -8.51 3.42 8.58
N ASP A 160 -7.75 3.27 9.65
CA ASP A 160 -6.30 3.06 9.61
C ASP A 160 -5.90 1.80 10.39
N PHE A 161 -4.97 1.02 9.84
CA PHE A 161 -4.41 -0.12 10.56
C PHE A 161 -3.47 0.34 11.67
N ILE A 162 -3.62 -0.25 12.84
CA ILE A 162 -2.71 0.03 13.96
C ILE A 162 -1.43 -0.78 13.79
N SER A 163 -0.34 -0.10 13.38
CA SER A 163 1.00 -0.70 13.23
C SER A 163 1.03 -1.90 12.27
N LEU A 164 0.48 -1.76 11.08
CA LEU A 164 0.29 -2.86 10.13
C LEU A 164 1.59 -3.63 9.82
N GLU A 165 2.63 -2.95 9.31
CA GLU A 165 3.89 -3.60 8.94
C GLU A 165 4.59 -4.29 10.12
N PRO A 166 4.75 -3.65 11.31
CA PRO A 166 5.30 -4.33 12.49
C PRO A 166 4.50 -5.55 12.93
N ARG A 167 3.16 -5.45 12.96
CA ARG A 167 2.31 -6.59 13.32
C ARG A 167 2.44 -7.73 12.32
N LEU A 168 2.43 -7.40 11.04
CA LEU A 168 2.62 -8.40 9.99
C LEU A 168 3.98 -9.08 10.12
N ALA A 169 5.06 -8.32 10.28
CA ALA A 169 6.40 -8.89 10.48
C ALA A 169 6.43 -9.88 11.66
N ARG A 170 5.81 -9.51 12.79
CA ARG A 170 5.74 -10.39 13.97
C ARG A 170 4.90 -11.65 13.70
N LYS A 171 3.78 -11.52 12.99
CA LYS A 171 2.90 -12.65 12.65
C LYS A 171 3.49 -13.62 11.62
N LEU A 172 4.42 -13.17 10.82
CA LEU A 172 5.18 -14.03 9.90
C LEU A 172 6.19 -14.93 10.64
N THR A 173 6.52 -14.63 11.88
CA THR A 173 7.27 -15.53 12.76
C THR A 173 6.34 -16.45 13.53
N SER A 174 6.88 -17.46 14.22
CA SER A 174 6.11 -18.37 15.08
C SER A 174 5.61 -17.74 16.37
N ALA A 175 5.89 -16.47 16.60
CA ALA A 175 5.68 -15.81 17.87
C ALA A 175 4.31 -15.11 17.96
N ASN A 176 3.75 -15.10 19.16
CA ASN A 176 2.52 -14.36 19.45
C ASN A 176 2.76 -12.85 19.37
N THR A 177 1.74 -12.13 18.93
CA THR A 177 1.72 -10.67 18.91
C THR A 177 0.86 -10.20 20.07
N GLY A 178 1.40 -9.35 20.94
CA GLY A 178 0.64 -8.67 21.98
C GLY A 178 -0.35 -7.65 21.42
N LEU A 179 -1.11 -7.03 22.29
CA LEU A 179 -2.04 -5.96 21.92
C LEU A 179 -1.31 -4.72 21.36
N ASP A 180 -0.10 -4.46 21.85
CA ASP A 180 0.72 -3.32 21.46
C ASP A 180 2.17 -3.72 21.20
N VAL A 181 2.55 -3.81 19.93
CA VAL A 181 3.91 -4.18 19.47
C VAL A 181 5.00 -3.30 20.07
N TYR A 182 4.72 -2.02 20.28
CA TYR A 182 5.71 -1.09 20.84
C TYR A 182 5.90 -1.34 22.33
N GLN A 183 4.81 -1.58 23.06
CA GLN A 183 4.86 -1.89 24.47
C GLN A 183 5.55 -3.22 24.71
N ASP A 184 5.21 -4.24 23.92
CA ASP A 184 5.86 -5.56 24.01
C ASP A 184 7.40 -5.45 23.93
N ILE A 185 7.91 -4.55 23.07
CA ILE A 185 9.36 -4.33 22.93
C ILE A 185 9.90 -3.51 24.11
N MET A 186 9.18 -2.45 24.52
CA MET A 186 9.61 -1.59 25.63
C MET A 186 9.72 -2.37 26.95
N ASP A 187 8.85 -3.34 27.17
CA ASP A 187 8.86 -4.19 28.38
C ASP A 187 10.10 -5.10 28.46
N ASN A 188 10.83 -5.27 27.36
CA ASN A 188 12.09 -6.03 27.30
C ASN A 188 13.36 -5.15 27.38
N ILE A 189 13.21 -3.85 27.63
CA ILE A 189 14.32 -2.89 27.76
C ILE A 189 14.48 -2.53 29.23
N SER A 190 15.73 -2.50 29.74
CA SER A 190 16.05 -2.33 31.16
C SER A 190 15.85 -0.89 31.67
N PHE A 191 15.51 0.07 30.83
CA PHE A 191 15.36 1.48 31.22
C PHE A 191 14.13 2.11 30.53
N GLU A 192 13.65 3.21 31.07
CA GLU A 192 12.56 3.96 30.47
C GLU A 192 12.96 4.55 29.11
N ILE A 193 12.13 4.29 28.09
CA ILE A 193 12.34 4.76 26.72
C ILE A 193 11.04 5.31 26.14
N ASP A 194 11.15 6.39 25.38
CA ASP A 194 9.99 6.98 24.70
C ASP A 194 9.51 6.10 23.54
N ARG A 195 8.19 5.89 23.47
CA ARG A 195 7.53 5.14 22.40
C ARG A 195 7.91 5.65 20.99
N SER A 196 8.11 6.96 20.86
CA SER A 196 8.51 7.58 19.58
C SER A 196 9.91 7.14 19.14
N VAL A 197 10.80 6.85 20.07
CA VAL A 197 12.15 6.32 19.80
C VAL A 197 12.04 4.88 19.33
N ILE A 198 11.28 4.03 20.04
CA ILE A 198 11.04 2.64 19.63
C ILE A 198 10.44 2.57 18.23
N LYS A 199 9.46 3.42 17.93
CA LYS A 199 8.87 3.48 16.59
C LYS A 199 9.91 3.77 15.50
N LYS A 200 10.84 4.70 15.75
CA LYS A 200 11.92 5.01 14.80
C LYS A 200 12.90 3.85 14.62
N VAL A 201 13.24 3.16 15.73
CA VAL A 201 14.16 2.01 15.69
C VAL A 201 13.51 0.83 14.96
N ILE A 202 12.25 0.52 15.22
CA ILE A 202 11.52 -0.52 14.49
C ILE A 202 11.53 -0.25 12.98
N ILE A 203 11.19 0.98 12.58
CA ILE A 203 11.25 1.37 11.17
C ILE A 203 12.67 1.17 10.64
N SER A 204 13.69 1.64 11.37
CA SER A 204 15.09 1.49 10.97
C SER A 204 15.49 0.02 10.78
N VAL A 205 15.13 -0.85 11.71
CA VAL A 205 15.45 -2.29 11.67
C VAL A 205 14.70 -2.97 10.52
N LEU A 206 13.38 -2.77 10.41
CA LEU A 206 12.57 -3.37 9.35
C LEU A 206 12.98 -2.89 7.97
N TYR A 207 13.45 -1.64 7.82
CA TYR A 207 13.98 -1.09 6.56
C TYR A 207 15.46 -1.42 6.31
N GLY A 208 16.04 -2.31 7.11
CA GLY A 208 17.38 -2.83 6.88
C GLY A 208 18.52 -1.87 7.19
N SER A 209 18.29 -0.90 8.05
CA SER A 209 19.35 -0.01 8.52
C SER A 209 20.33 -0.78 9.42
N GLU A 210 21.61 -0.65 9.13
CA GLU A 210 22.70 -1.18 9.99
C GLU A 210 23.05 -0.23 11.16
N ARG A 211 22.30 0.87 11.32
CA ARG A 211 22.56 1.84 12.40
C ARG A 211 22.18 1.21 13.73
N SER A 212 23.12 1.24 14.66
CA SER A 212 22.95 0.82 16.05
C SER A 212 23.12 1.99 17.02
N PHE A 213 22.89 3.22 16.60
CA PHE A 213 23.05 4.43 17.41
C PHE A 213 21.76 5.25 17.44
N ILE A 214 21.36 5.65 18.65
CA ILE A 214 20.20 6.51 18.92
C ILE A 214 20.74 7.81 19.52
N GLU A 215 20.39 8.93 18.93
CA GLU A 215 20.79 10.25 19.41
C GLU A 215 20.30 10.48 20.84
N GLY A 216 21.22 10.92 21.71
CA GLY A 216 20.93 11.12 23.14
C GLY A 216 21.08 9.88 24.03
N PHE A 217 21.44 8.70 23.46
CA PHE A 217 21.67 7.48 24.21
C PHE A 217 23.15 7.09 24.22
N SER A 218 23.61 6.41 25.27
CA SER A 218 24.92 5.77 25.24
C SER A 218 24.94 4.63 24.21
N ARG A 219 26.16 4.17 23.85
CA ARG A 219 26.31 3.07 22.91
C ARG A 219 25.66 1.78 23.42
N GLU A 220 25.82 1.50 24.73
CA GLU A 220 25.26 0.31 25.38
C GLU A 220 23.73 0.35 25.35
N ARG A 221 23.12 1.48 25.72
CA ARG A 221 21.65 1.65 25.66
C ARG A 221 21.11 1.56 24.25
N SER A 222 21.80 2.16 23.29
CA SER A 222 21.40 2.06 21.89
C SER A 222 21.42 0.62 21.42
N GLN A 223 22.50 -0.13 21.76
CA GLN A 223 22.62 -1.55 21.41
C GLN A 223 21.49 -2.38 22.03
N GLU A 224 21.19 -2.21 23.32
CA GLU A 224 20.10 -2.92 23.99
C GLU A 224 18.76 -2.72 23.28
N VAL A 225 18.44 -1.49 22.85
CA VAL A 225 17.21 -1.20 22.10
C VAL A 225 17.18 -1.91 20.75
N PHE A 226 18.29 -1.87 20.01
CA PHE A 226 18.38 -2.56 18.72
C PHE A 226 18.27 -4.08 18.88
N ASP A 227 18.93 -4.65 19.88
CA ASP A 227 18.90 -6.08 20.19
C ASP A 227 17.47 -6.53 20.56
N ALA A 228 16.77 -5.78 21.40
CA ALA A 228 15.37 -6.04 21.74
C ALA A 228 14.45 -6.03 20.52
N VAL A 229 14.65 -5.08 19.59
CA VAL A 229 13.86 -5.00 18.35
C VAL A 229 14.20 -6.15 17.40
N HIS A 230 15.48 -6.51 17.25
CA HIS A 230 15.91 -7.63 16.40
C HIS A 230 15.40 -8.98 16.95
N GLU A 231 15.48 -9.19 18.25
CA GLU A 231 14.95 -10.40 18.90
C GLU A 231 13.43 -10.49 18.75
N TYR A 232 12.73 -9.37 18.95
CA TYR A 232 11.28 -9.33 18.79
C TYR A 232 10.82 -9.74 17.40
N PHE A 233 11.42 -9.21 16.33
CA PHE A 233 10.98 -9.48 14.96
C PHE A 233 11.57 -10.76 14.37
N ASN A 234 12.66 -11.30 14.90
CA ASN A 234 13.33 -12.50 14.38
C ASN A 234 13.44 -12.52 12.85
N ILE A 235 14.11 -11.49 12.29
CA ILE A 235 14.20 -11.27 10.85
C ILE A 235 14.79 -12.50 10.14
N SER A 236 15.71 -13.22 10.80
CA SER A 236 16.29 -14.44 10.25
C SER A 236 15.25 -15.52 9.97
N GLU A 237 14.26 -15.68 10.87
CA GLU A 237 13.15 -16.64 10.66
C GLU A 237 12.27 -16.25 9.47
N ILE A 238 11.96 -14.96 9.33
CA ILE A 238 11.19 -14.47 8.16
C ILE A 238 11.96 -14.78 6.89
N LYS A 239 13.28 -14.54 6.89
CA LYS A 239 14.14 -14.84 5.75
C LYS A 239 14.11 -16.32 5.39
N GLU A 240 14.40 -17.19 6.33
CA GLU A 240 14.45 -18.64 6.11
C GLU A 240 13.12 -19.20 5.58
N ARG A 241 12.01 -18.67 6.07
CA ARG A 241 10.68 -19.16 5.69
C ARG A 241 10.20 -18.64 4.35
N TYR A 242 10.39 -17.36 4.07
CA TYR A 242 9.68 -16.67 3.00
C TYR A 242 10.57 -16.10 1.90
N ILE A 243 11.85 -15.78 2.19
CA ILE A 243 12.73 -15.20 1.20
C ILE A 243 13.37 -16.31 0.38
N LYS A 244 12.62 -16.83 -0.56
CA LYS A 244 13.07 -17.89 -1.47
C LYS A 244 12.86 -17.41 -2.89
N GLN A 245 13.85 -17.64 -3.73
CA GLN A 245 13.67 -17.53 -5.17
C GLN A 245 12.82 -18.71 -5.65
N ASP A 246 11.87 -18.41 -6.52
CA ASP A 246 11.23 -19.43 -7.32
C ASP A 246 12.15 -19.84 -8.50
N GLU A 247 11.74 -20.80 -9.30
CA GLU A 247 12.51 -21.24 -10.47
C GLU A 247 12.70 -20.16 -11.54
N PHE A 248 11.94 -19.05 -11.48
CA PHE A 248 12.07 -17.88 -12.33
C PHE A 248 12.93 -16.77 -11.70
N CYS A 249 13.59 -17.06 -10.57
CA CYS A 249 14.37 -16.08 -9.79
C CYS A 249 13.56 -14.87 -9.30
N ILE A 250 12.28 -15.09 -8.97
CA ILE A 250 11.36 -14.05 -8.50
C ILE A 250 11.07 -14.25 -7.02
N LEU A 251 11.18 -13.19 -6.23
CA LEU A 251 10.66 -13.17 -4.88
C LEU A 251 9.15 -12.92 -4.94
N ARG A 252 8.36 -13.69 -4.17
CA ARG A 252 6.92 -13.46 -4.03
C ARG A 252 6.61 -13.00 -2.63
N ASN A 253 5.67 -12.04 -2.49
CA ASN A 253 5.17 -11.67 -1.17
C ASN A 253 4.26 -12.78 -0.60
N PHE A 254 3.77 -12.58 0.63
CA PHE A 254 2.91 -13.56 1.33
C PHE A 254 1.65 -13.95 0.53
N PHE A 255 1.10 -13.07 -0.28
CA PHE A 255 -0.08 -13.30 -1.10
C PHE A 255 0.24 -13.78 -2.53
N GLY A 256 1.51 -14.03 -2.83
CA GLY A 256 1.97 -14.49 -4.14
C GLY A 256 2.25 -13.40 -5.18
N ARG A 257 2.22 -12.10 -4.79
CA ARG A 257 2.63 -11.01 -5.67
C ARG A 257 4.10 -11.17 -6.05
N PRO A 258 4.46 -11.18 -7.35
CA PRO A 258 5.85 -11.16 -7.76
C PRO A 258 6.49 -9.80 -7.45
N LEU A 259 7.70 -9.82 -6.92
CA LEU A 259 8.51 -8.65 -6.62
C LEU A 259 9.75 -8.65 -7.51
N TRP A 260 9.92 -7.56 -8.24
CA TRP A 260 11.05 -7.33 -9.13
C TRP A 260 12.23 -6.78 -8.35
N ILE A 261 12.94 -7.64 -7.67
CA ILE A 261 14.04 -7.30 -6.77
C ILE A 261 15.27 -8.06 -7.22
N ASP A 262 16.40 -7.35 -7.28
CA ASP A 262 17.70 -8.00 -7.40
C ASP A 262 17.95 -8.81 -6.12
N MET A 263 18.10 -10.11 -6.25
CA MET A 263 18.29 -11.02 -5.12
C MET A 263 19.69 -10.95 -4.50
N ASP A 264 20.64 -10.28 -5.18
CA ASP A 264 21.95 -9.96 -4.62
C ASP A 264 21.89 -8.79 -3.61
N GLN A 265 20.71 -8.21 -3.41
CA GLN A 265 20.50 -7.19 -2.39
C GLN A 265 20.67 -7.77 -0.97
N ARG A 266 20.96 -6.85 -0.02
CA ARG A 266 21.10 -7.22 1.40
C ARG A 266 19.83 -7.90 1.90
N GLU A 267 19.98 -8.91 2.72
CA GLU A 267 18.90 -9.72 3.30
C GLU A 267 17.78 -8.87 3.93
N ASN A 268 18.18 -7.86 4.70
CA ASN A 268 17.22 -6.97 5.35
C ASN A 268 16.37 -6.18 4.35
N VAL A 269 16.93 -5.83 3.18
CA VAL A 269 16.18 -5.16 2.11
C VAL A 269 15.16 -6.10 1.48
N LEU A 270 15.52 -7.37 1.30
CA LEU A 270 14.62 -8.39 0.78
C LEU A 270 13.45 -8.63 1.75
N VAL A 271 13.74 -8.79 3.04
CA VAL A 271 12.71 -8.96 4.09
C VAL A 271 11.80 -7.72 4.17
N ASN A 272 12.38 -6.53 4.13
CA ASN A 272 11.60 -5.29 4.10
C ASN A 272 10.63 -5.24 2.91
N ASN A 273 11.12 -5.51 1.70
CA ASN A 273 10.29 -5.50 0.50
C ASN A 273 9.18 -6.55 0.59
N PHE A 274 9.48 -7.72 1.13
CA PHE A 274 8.51 -8.79 1.36
C PHE A 274 7.42 -8.34 2.35
N VAL A 275 7.80 -7.85 3.53
CA VAL A 275 6.86 -7.39 4.58
C VAL A 275 6.01 -6.23 4.07
N GLN A 276 6.65 -5.21 3.49
CA GLN A 276 5.96 -4.03 2.98
C GLN A 276 4.96 -4.37 1.86
N SER A 277 5.37 -5.19 0.91
CA SER A 277 4.49 -5.63 -0.18
C SER A 277 3.32 -6.47 0.34
N SER A 278 3.57 -7.35 1.31
CA SER A 278 2.52 -8.15 1.95
C SER A 278 1.54 -7.27 2.72
N ALA A 279 2.02 -6.22 3.39
CA ALA A 279 1.17 -5.25 4.09
C ALA A 279 0.26 -4.47 3.13
N VAL A 280 0.79 -4.07 1.97
CA VAL A 280 -0.01 -3.39 0.93
C VAL A 280 -1.14 -4.29 0.44
N ASP A 281 -0.85 -5.56 0.12
CA ASP A 281 -1.88 -6.47 -0.36
C ASP A 281 -2.89 -6.83 0.73
N LEU A 282 -2.47 -6.94 1.99
CA LEU A 282 -3.36 -7.15 3.13
C LEU A 282 -4.34 -5.98 3.31
N SER A 283 -3.83 -4.76 3.32
CA SER A 283 -4.68 -3.57 3.48
C SER A 283 -5.67 -3.40 2.33
N LEU A 284 -5.24 -3.55 1.09
CA LEU A 284 -6.12 -3.46 -0.07
C LEU A 284 -7.16 -4.58 -0.11
N LYS A 285 -6.80 -5.79 0.32
CA LYS A 285 -7.74 -6.91 0.49
C LYS A 285 -8.85 -6.56 1.46
N TYR A 286 -8.48 -6.08 2.65
CA TYR A 286 -9.45 -5.65 3.67
C TYR A 286 -10.33 -4.51 3.17
N PHE A 287 -9.76 -3.48 2.54
CA PHE A 287 -10.53 -2.35 2.03
C PHE A 287 -11.53 -2.75 0.95
N ALA A 288 -11.17 -3.72 0.11
CA ALA A 288 -12.11 -4.30 -0.85
C ALA A 288 -13.25 -5.05 -0.14
N GLU A 289 -12.91 -5.91 0.83
CA GLU A 289 -13.88 -6.71 1.57
C GLU A 289 -14.85 -5.85 2.40
N ILE A 290 -14.35 -4.83 3.11
CA ILE A 290 -15.20 -3.93 3.90
C ILE A 290 -16.11 -3.09 3.01
N THR A 291 -15.61 -2.62 1.87
CA THR A 291 -16.41 -1.84 0.92
C THR A 291 -17.54 -2.67 0.30
N GLU A 292 -17.33 -3.98 0.12
CA GLU A 292 -18.39 -4.88 -0.37
C GLU A 292 -19.43 -5.24 0.72
N LYS A 293 -19.04 -5.18 2.01
CA LYS A 293 -19.94 -5.48 3.14
C LYS A 293 -20.83 -4.31 3.53
N LEU A 294 -20.34 -3.07 3.38
CA LEU A 294 -21.04 -1.88 3.81
C LEU A 294 -21.98 -1.35 2.71
N ASP A 295 -23.14 -0.81 3.14
CA ASP A 295 -24.12 -0.29 2.21
C ASP A 295 -23.58 0.93 1.45
N SER A 296 -23.50 0.79 0.15
CA SER A 296 -23.01 1.82 -0.74
C SER A 296 -23.92 3.07 -0.79
N GLU A 297 -25.10 3.07 -0.23
CA GLU A 297 -25.93 4.27 -0.09
C GLU A 297 -25.38 5.19 1.00
N TYR A 298 -24.86 4.62 2.10
CA TYR A 298 -24.44 5.33 3.31
C TYR A 298 -22.93 5.43 3.49
N PHE A 299 -22.16 4.61 2.74
CA PHE A 299 -20.71 4.49 2.82
C PHE A 299 -20.06 4.67 1.45
N LYS A 300 -19.14 5.61 1.33
CA LYS A 300 -18.43 5.90 0.07
C LYS A 300 -16.92 5.89 0.29
N PRO A 301 -16.16 4.92 -0.26
CA PRO A 301 -14.71 4.95 -0.25
C PRO A 301 -14.21 6.08 -1.16
N LEU A 302 -13.29 6.89 -0.65
CA LEU A 302 -12.76 8.07 -1.36
C LEU A 302 -11.31 7.88 -1.77
N TYR A 303 -10.44 7.55 -0.81
CA TYR A 303 -8.99 7.48 -1.02
C TYR A 303 -8.36 6.36 -0.22
N VAL A 304 -7.26 5.81 -0.76
CA VAL A 304 -6.33 4.98 0.01
C VAL A 304 -5.07 5.80 0.27
N ILE A 305 -4.65 5.90 1.53
CA ILE A 305 -3.43 6.60 1.95
C ILE A 305 -2.57 5.62 2.72
N HIS A 306 -1.59 5.03 2.05
CA HIS A 306 -0.77 3.95 2.61
C HIS A 306 -1.62 2.77 3.09
N ASP A 307 -1.74 2.58 4.39
CA ASP A 307 -2.52 1.56 5.10
C ASP A 307 -3.84 2.11 5.70
N ALA A 308 -4.27 3.29 5.25
CA ALA A 308 -5.53 3.91 5.64
C ALA A 308 -6.51 4.04 4.47
N LEU A 309 -7.80 3.85 4.75
CA LEU A 309 -8.92 4.11 3.84
C LEU A 309 -9.69 5.34 4.30
N VAL A 310 -9.73 6.38 3.47
CA VAL A 310 -10.57 7.55 3.69
C VAL A 310 -11.95 7.31 3.10
N VAL A 311 -12.97 7.52 3.91
CA VAL A 311 -14.36 7.24 3.57
C VAL A 311 -15.26 8.41 3.89
N ASP A 312 -16.36 8.54 3.17
CA ASP A 312 -17.46 9.46 3.47
C ASP A 312 -18.65 8.65 3.97
N VAL A 313 -19.14 8.92 5.18
CA VAL A 313 -20.13 8.11 5.89
C VAL A 313 -21.28 8.99 6.36
N LYS A 314 -22.54 8.57 6.11
CA LYS A 314 -23.69 9.20 6.74
C LYS A 314 -23.66 8.98 8.25
N LYS A 315 -24.00 10.03 9.03
CA LYS A 315 -23.96 9.98 10.49
C LYS A 315 -24.84 8.88 11.08
N GLU A 316 -25.99 8.63 10.50
CA GLU A 316 -26.90 7.55 10.94
C GLU A 316 -26.28 6.14 10.81
N TYR A 317 -25.33 5.96 9.88
CA TYR A 317 -24.65 4.69 9.59
C TYR A 317 -23.28 4.57 10.28
N LYS A 318 -22.80 5.67 10.90
CA LYS A 318 -21.47 5.75 11.51
C LYS A 318 -21.22 4.66 12.55
N LYS A 319 -22.22 4.41 13.41
CA LYS A 319 -22.09 3.40 14.48
C LYS A 319 -21.86 1.99 13.91
N GLU A 320 -22.55 1.63 12.84
CA GLU A 320 -22.37 0.33 12.19
C GLU A 320 -20.98 0.16 11.61
N VAL A 321 -20.45 1.26 11.02
CA VAL A 321 -19.05 1.29 10.55
C VAL A 321 -18.08 1.16 11.72
N GLU A 322 -18.25 1.90 12.81
CA GLU A 322 -17.41 1.84 14.00
C GLU A 322 -17.43 0.44 14.65
N ASP A 323 -18.60 -0.17 14.78
CA ASP A 323 -18.75 -1.51 15.34
C ASP A 323 -17.99 -2.55 14.49
N LEU A 324 -18.04 -2.43 13.16
CA LEU A 324 -17.30 -3.31 12.26
C LEU A 324 -15.78 -3.08 12.36
N ILE A 325 -15.32 -1.83 12.45
CA ILE A 325 -13.90 -1.48 12.56
C ILE A 325 -13.33 -1.94 13.90
N ASN A 326 -14.07 -1.82 14.99
CA ASN A 326 -13.66 -2.25 16.34
C ASN A 326 -13.43 -3.77 16.45
N LEU A 327 -14.01 -4.59 15.56
CA LEU A 327 -13.71 -6.02 15.48
C LEU A 327 -12.29 -6.29 14.95
N GLY A 328 -11.69 -5.30 14.29
CA GLY A 328 -10.44 -5.48 13.56
C GLY A 328 -10.62 -6.30 12.28
N TYR A 329 -9.54 -6.46 11.55
CA TYR A 329 -9.48 -7.35 10.39
C TYR A 329 -8.91 -8.71 10.78
N ASN A 330 -9.70 -9.75 10.66
CA ASN A 330 -9.27 -11.11 10.94
C ASN A 330 -8.96 -11.86 9.64
N ASP A 331 -7.69 -11.88 9.26
CA ASP A 331 -7.21 -12.69 8.15
C ASP A 331 -7.12 -14.16 8.56
N LYS A 332 -7.47 -15.08 7.66
CA LYS A 332 -7.54 -16.52 7.97
C LYS A 332 -6.21 -17.14 8.37
N GLU A 333 -5.12 -16.66 7.79
CA GLU A 333 -3.77 -17.19 8.02
C GLU A 333 -2.97 -16.35 9.01
N LEU A 334 -3.11 -15.03 8.90
CA LEU A 334 -2.34 -14.07 9.70
C LEU A 334 -3.03 -13.64 11.00
N GLY A 335 -4.32 -13.98 11.19
CA GLY A 335 -5.09 -13.62 12.37
C GLY A 335 -5.50 -12.14 12.41
N ASN A 336 -5.77 -11.61 13.61
CA ASN A 336 -6.41 -10.31 13.78
C ASN A 336 -5.42 -9.12 13.67
N PHE A 337 -5.86 -8.08 12.93
CA PHE A 337 -5.20 -6.77 12.81
C PHE A 337 -6.15 -5.68 13.33
N PRO A 338 -5.82 -4.99 14.42
CA PRO A 338 -6.64 -3.92 14.94
C PRO A 338 -6.63 -2.70 14.02
N LEU A 339 -7.74 -1.99 14.04
CA LEU A 339 -7.97 -0.78 13.24
C LEU A 339 -8.32 0.38 14.17
N ASN A 340 -8.10 1.59 13.69
CA ASN A 340 -8.56 2.83 14.28
C ASN A 340 -9.44 3.56 13.28
N ILE A 341 -10.38 4.35 13.79
CA ILE A 341 -11.20 5.24 12.99
C ILE A 341 -11.11 6.64 13.58
N GLU A 342 -10.79 7.63 12.77
CA GLU A 342 -10.68 9.02 13.19
C GLU A 342 -11.29 9.95 12.14
N GLN A 343 -11.66 11.15 12.55
CA GLN A 343 -12.11 12.18 11.61
C GLN A 343 -10.90 12.77 10.85
N VAL A 344 -11.07 13.03 9.57
CA VAL A 344 -10.02 13.55 8.68
C VAL A 344 -9.84 15.06 8.84
#